data_88d645936470f2bb15a2b434c37421cc
#
_entry.id   88d645936470f2bb15a2b434c37421cc
#
_cell.length_a   1.000
_cell.length_b   1.000
_cell.length_c   1.000
_cell.angle_alpha   90.00
_cell.angle_beta   90.00
_cell.angle_gamma   90.00
#
_symmetry.space_group_name_H-M   'P 1'
#
loop_
_entity.id
_entity.type
_entity.pdbx_description
1 polymer ?
#
loop_
_entity_poly.entity_id
_entity_poly.type
_entity_poly.pdbx_seq_one_letter_code
_entity_poly.pdbx_strand_id
1 'polypeptide(L)'
;SAYHFENDYLQFFEYLDHDIYDEYTCDLYYDQKSNLKCVIPRKRLEVRGGEVSKAITCKNDVKAFVEKKFSKIDGAKGCITLQVFFNEKTATIVAIEINPRFGGGFPLSYLAGGNYPKWIIEEYLLNDEWENNLLMLRYDDEILIHND
;
A
#
# COMPACT_ATOMS: atom_id res chain seq x y z
N SER A 1 26.11 2.84 12.52
CA SER A 1 25.04 3.72 12.03
C SER A 1 23.71 3.03 11.85
N ALA A 2 23.63 1.72 11.56
CA ALA A 2 22.38 0.95 11.57
C ALA A 2 21.77 0.84 12.97
N TYR A 3 22.61 0.76 14.00
CA TYR A 3 22.19 0.65 15.40
C TYR A 3 21.45 1.90 15.92
N HIS A 4 21.76 3.08 15.39
CA HIS A 4 21.07 4.32 15.76
C HIS A 4 19.66 4.36 15.14
N PHE A 5 19.49 3.84 13.94
CA PHE A 5 18.21 3.79 13.25
C PHE A 5 17.20 2.85 13.95
N GLU A 6 17.65 1.69 14.44
CA GLU A 6 16.80 0.75 15.19
C GLU A 6 16.35 1.32 16.55
N ASN A 7 17.24 2.01 17.28
CA ASN A 7 16.88 2.62 18.55
C ASN A 7 15.94 3.81 18.41
N ASP A 8 16.13 4.65 17.40
CA ASP A 8 15.23 5.77 17.12
C ASP A 8 13.86 5.28 16.64
N TYR A 9 13.81 4.16 15.91
CA TYR A 9 12.59 3.51 15.47
C TYR A 9 11.81 2.91 16.64
N LEU A 10 12.47 2.21 17.55
CA LEU A 10 11.84 1.63 18.76
C LEU A 10 11.33 2.73 19.71
N GLN A 11 12.08 3.79 19.94
CA GLN A 11 11.62 4.95 20.72
C GLN A 11 10.42 5.63 20.09
N PHE A 12 10.37 5.73 18.76
CA PHE A 12 9.24 6.30 18.05
C PHE A 12 7.94 5.50 18.24
N PHE A 13 8.02 4.15 18.25
CA PHE A 13 6.87 3.28 18.53
C PHE A 13 6.40 3.35 19.99
N GLU A 14 7.30 3.52 20.93
CA GLU A 14 6.94 3.69 22.37
C GLU A 14 6.18 5.00 22.62
N TYR A 15 6.36 6.03 21.78
CA TYR A 15 5.66 7.31 21.87
C TYR A 15 4.29 7.33 21.17
N LEU A 16 3.98 6.39 20.28
CA LEU A 16 2.69 6.31 19.62
C LEU A 16 1.73 5.50 20.48
N ASP A 17 0.96 6.19 21.30
CA ASP A 17 -0.11 5.59 22.09
C ASP A 17 -1.17 5.00 21.15
N HIS A 18 -1.26 3.66 21.12
CA HIS A 18 -2.22 2.91 20.33
C HIS A 18 -3.68 3.23 20.65
N ASP A 19 -3.95 3.78 21.83
CA ASP A 19 -5.30 4.23 22.22
C ASP A 19 -5.68 5.57 21.56
N ILE A 20 -4.69 6.27 21.00
CA ILE A 20 -4.88 7.61 20.42
C ILE A 20 -4.73 7.59 18.89
N TYR A 21 -3.94 6.66 18.35
CA TYR A 21 -3.65 6.55 16.93
C TYR A 21 -4.29 5.31 16.31
N ASP A 22 -5.02 5.53 15.23
CA ASP A 22 -5.49 4.47 14.36
C ASP A 22 -4.42 4.12 13.32
N GLU A 23 -4.20 2.82 13.09
CA GLU A 23 -3.27 2.35 12.07
C GLU A 23 -3.99 2.15 10.73
N TYR A 24 -3.38 2.69 9.68
CA TYR A 24 -3.83 2.56 8.30
C TYR A 24 -2.75 1.93 7.43
N THR A 25 -3.21 1.08 6.52
CA THR A 25 -2.42 0.65 5.37
C THR A 25 -3.03 1.30 4.13
N CYS A 26 -2.24 2.06 3.39
CA CYS A 26 -2.65 2.69 2.14
C CYS A 26 -2.06 1.92 0.96
N ASP A 27 -2.91 1.43 0.07
CA ASP A 27 -2.46 0.89 -1.21
C ASP A 27 -2.39 2.04 -2.23
N LEU A 28 -1.19 2.26 -2.79
CA LEU A 28 -0.87 3.31 -3.74
C LEU A 28 -0.59 2.70 -5.10
N TYR A 29 -1.06 3.34 -6.17
CA TYR A 29 -0.71 2.98 -7.53
C TYR A 29 0.03 4.13 -8.21
N TYR A 30 1.24 3.84 -8.71
CA TYR A 30 2.08 4.76 -9.46
C TYR A 30 2.18 4.34 -10.93
N ASP A 31 2.07 5.34 -11.82
CA ASP A 31 2.29 5.14 -13.25
C ASP A 31 3.79 4.96 -13.60
N GLN A 32 4.09 4.66 -14.86
CA GLN A 32 5.47 4.53 -15.35
C GLN A 32 6.32 5.80 -15.19
N LYS A 33 5.67 6.96 -15.00
CA LYS A 33 6.34 8.26 -14.79
C LYS A 33 6.46 8.61 -13.31
N SER A 34 6.17 7.65 -12.41
CA SER A 34 6.22 7.80 -10.95
C SER A 34 5.21 8.81 -10.39
N ASN A 35 4.08 9.04 -11.08
CA ASN A 35 3.00 9.86 -10.56
C ASN A 35 1.98 8.97 -9.85
N LEU A 36 1.52 9.41 -8.70
CA LEU A 36 0.46 8.73 -7.95
C LEU A 36 -0.88 8.86 -8.68
N LYS A 37 -1.53 7.75 -8.97
CA LYS A 37 -2.83 7.68 -9.67
C LYS A 37 -3.98 7.28 -8.78
N CYS A 38 -3.72 6.48 -7.76
CA CYS A 38 -4.76 6.00 -6.86
C CYS A 38 -4.19 5.79 -5.45
N VAL A 39 -5.02 6.09 -4.46
CA VAL A 39 -4.77 5.81 -3.04
C VAL A 39 -6.02 5.22 -2.43
N ILE A 40 -5.90 4.07 -1.81
CA ILE A 40 -6.98 3.43 -1.05
C ILE A 40 -6.51 3.18 0.38
N PRO A 41 -6.87 4.05 1.33
CA PRO A 41 -6.57 3.83 2.74
C PRO A 41 -7.50 2.76 3.31
N ARG A 42 -6.90 1.84 4.07
CA ARG A 42 -7.59 0.81 4.85
C ARG A 42 -7.24 0.97 6.32
N LYS A 43 -8.23 1.29 7.14
CA LYS A 43 -8.09 1.30 8.60
C LYS A 43 -7.99 -0.15 9.09
N ARG A 44 -6.98 -0.45 9.90
CA ARG A 44 -6.81 -1.76 10.53
C ARG A 44 -7.71 -1.81 11.77
N LEU A 45 -8.64 -2.76 11.82
CA LEU A 45 -9.57 -2.94 12.93
C LEU A 45 -9.12 -4.06 13.88
N GLU A 46 -8.50 -5.10 13.33
CA GLU A 46 -8.02 -6.25 14.11
C GLU A 46 -6.79 -6.86 13.41
N VAL A 47 -5.81 -7.23 14.21
CA VAL A 47 -4.59 -7.91 13.77
C VAL A 47 -4.48 -9.24 14.52
N ARG A 48 -4.24 -10.34 13.79
CA ARG A 48 -3.98 -11.67 14.34
C ARG A 48 -2.71 -12.24 13.73
N GLY A 49 -1.78 -12.66 14.56
CA GLY A 49 -0.51 -13.25 14.10
C GLY A 49 0.33 -12.33 13.19
N GLY A 50 0.22 -10.99 13.38
CA GLY A 50 0.92 -10.00 12.54
C GLY A 50 0.20 -9.63 11.24
N GLU A 51 -0.90 -10.32 10.90
CA GLU A 51 -1.69 -10.04 9.70
C GLU A 51 -3.03 -9.37 10.04
N VAL A 52 -3.50 -8.52 9.13
CA VAL A 52 -4.80 -7.84 9.30
C VAL A 52 -5.94 -8.83 9.07
N SER A 53 -6.70 -9.14 10.13
CA SER A 53 -7.89 -9.98 10.03
C SER A 53 -9.15 -9.19 9.71
N LYS A 54 -9.21 -7.90 10.09
CA LYS A 54 -10.32 -7.01 9.78
C LYS A 54 -9.81 -5.63 9.40
N ALA A 55 -10.34 -5.08 8.30
CA ALA A 55 -10.06 -3.72 7.86
C ALA A 55 -11.30 -3.10 7.19
N ILE A 56 -11.30 -1.78 7.09
CA ILE A 56 -12.33 -1.01 6.39
C ILE A 56 -11.66 0.05 5.51
N THR A 57 -12.16 0.23 4.29
CA THR A 57 -11.71 1.32 3.41
C THR A 57 -12.30 2.64 3.88
N CYS A 58 -11.49 3.70 3.86
CA CYS A 58 -11.88 5.02 4.34
C CYS A 58 -11.57 6.11 3.31
N LYS A 59 -12.46 7.10 3.21
CA LYS A 59 -12.19 8.38 2.54
C LYS A 59 -12.12 9.46 3.62
N ASN A 60 -10.92 9.72 4.10
CA ASN A 60 -10.67 10.67 5.19
C ASN A 60 -9.38 11.47 4.94
N ASP A 61 -8.92 12.21 5.93
CA ASP A 61 -7.72 13.04 5.86
C ASP A 61 -6.44 12.27 5.51
N VAL A 62 -6.38 10.97 5.82
CA VAL A 62 -5.26 10.09 5.43
C VAL A 62 -5.13 10.06 3.91
N LYS A 63 -6.26 9.92 3.18
CA LYS A 63 -6.23 9.92 1.71
C LYS A 63 -5.68 11.24 1.17
N ALA A 64 -6.21 12.37 1.62
CA ALA A 64 -5.78 13.70 1.18
C ALA A 64 -4.30 13.98 1.52
N PHE A 65 -3.85 13.56 2.70
CA PHE A 65 -2.46 13.66 3.11
C PHE A 65 -1.54 12.88 2.17
N VAL A 66 -1.87 11.61 1.89
CA VAL A 66 -1.06 10.75 1.03
C VAL A 66 -1.04 11.29 -0.39
N GLU A 67 -2.18 11.70 -0.95
CA GLU A 67 -2.26 12.31 -2.29
C GLU A 67 -1.39 13.56 -2.40
N LYS A 68 -1.32 14.36 -1.36
CA LYS A 68 -0.50 15.58 -1.34
C LYS A 68 0.99 15.32 -1.14
N LYS A 69 1.34 14.47 -0.17
CA LYS A 69 2.74 14.26 0.24
C LYS A 69 3.49 13.23 -0.60
N PHE A 70 2.77 12.28 -1.17
CA PHE A 70 3.30 11.17 -1.94
C PHE A 70 2.86 11.22 -3.42
N SER A 71 2.44 12.40 -3.90
CA SER A 71 1.98 12.60 -5.31
C SER A 71 2.99 12.12 -6.34
N LYS A 72 4.28 12.18 -5.99
CA LYS A 72 5.39 11.70 -6.82
C LYS A 72 6.50 11.18 -5.93
N ILE A 73 6.95 9.97 -6.20
CA ILE A 73 8.15 9.37 -5.63
C ILE A 73 9.01 8.90 -6.78
N ASP A 74 10.20 9.45 -6.93
CA ASP A 74 11.10 9.11 -8.04
C ASP A 74 11.44 7.63 -8.05
N GLY A 75 11.21 6.97 -9.17
CA GLY A 75 11.40 5.53 -9.33
C GLY A 75 10.25 4.65 -8.85
N ALA A 76 9.25 5.20 -8.15
CA ALA A 76 8.06 4.43 -7.75
C ALA A 76 7.23 4.04 -8.97
N LYS A 77 6.85 2.75 -9.06
CA LYS A 77 6.05 2.20 -10.14
C LYS A 77 5.14 1.08 -9.62
N GLY A 78 3.95 0.96 -10.20
CA GLY A 78 3.00 -0.08 -9.84
C GLY A 78 2.43 0.09 -8.45
N CYS A 79 2.23 -1.03 -7.74
CA CYS A 79 1.64 -1.04 -6.40
C CYS A 79 2.69 -0.86 -5.30
N ILE A 80 2.43 0.10 -4.42
CA ILE A 80 3.23 0.35 -3.22
C ILE A 80 2.27 0.39 -2.03
N THR A 81 2.69 -0.20 -0.92
CA THR A 81 1.96 -0.15 0.35
C THR A 81 2.64 0.83 1.30
N LEU A 82 1.87 1.79 1.82
CA LEU A 82 2.31 2.76 2.81
C LEU A 82 1.56 2.52 4.13
N GLN A 83 2.27 2.42 5.24
CA GLN A 83 1.67 2.36 6.57
C GLN A 83 1.76 3.72 7.26
N VAL A 84 0.65 4.14 7.86
CA VAL A 84 0.55 5.41 8.58
C VAL A 84 -0.23 5.23 9.88
N PHE A 85 0.12 6.04 10.88
CA PHE A 85 -0.69 6.27 12.07
C PHE A 85 -1.45 7.59 11.94
N PHE A 86 -2.71 7.58 12.31
CA PHE A 86 -3.58 8.75 12.26
C PHE A 86 -4.26 9.00 13.60
N ASN A 87 -4.05 10.18 14.15
CA ASN A 87 -4.80 10.69 15.30
C ASN A 87 -5.92 11.59 14.79
N GLU A 88 -7.14 11.10 14.85
CA GLU A 88 -8.31 11.83 14.35
C GLU A 88 -8.60 13.13 15.12
N LYS A 89 -8.27 13.16 16.44
CA LYS A 89 -8.53 14.35 17.29
C LYS A 89 -7.62 15.53 16.96
N THR A 90 -6.36 15.24 16.60
CA THR A 90 -5.36 16.29 16.29
C THR A 90 -5.10 16.42 14.80
N ALA A 91 -5.72 15.58 13.97
CA ALA A 91 -5.45 15.42 12.54
C ALA A 91 -3.96 15.15 12.24
N THR A 92 -3.22 14.57 13.18
CA THR A 92 -1.80 14.22 13.01
C THR A 92 -1.67 12.90 12.28
N ILE A 93 -0.89 12.90 11.19
CA ILE A 93 -0.60 11.70 10.41
C ILE A 93 0.92 11.47 10.40
N VAL A 94 1.32 10.26 10.73
CA VAL A 94 2.72 9.82 10.76
C VAL A 94 2.90 8.64 9.82
N ALA A 95 3.69 8.80 8.77
CA ALA A 95 4.08 7.71 7.88
C ALA A 95 5.24 6.93 8.50
N ILE A 96 5.13 5.60 8.52
CA ILE A 96 6.06 4.72 9.23
C ILE A 96 6.81 3.75 8.32
N GLU A 97 6.17 3.24 7.29
CA GLU A 97 6.77 2.20 6.44
C GLU A 97 6.26 2.30 5.00
N ILE A 98 7.17 2.06 4.05
CA ILE A 98 6.86 1.93 2.62
C ILE A 98 7.35 0.57 2.13
N ASN A 99 6.45 -0.21 1.53
CA ASN A 99 6.75 -1.51 0.95
C ASN A 99 6.37 -1.52 -0.54
N PRO A 100 7.32 -1.75 -1.47
CA PRO A 100 7.05 -1.80 -2.91
C PRO A 100 6.46 -3.15 -3.33
N ARG A 101 5.27 -3.45 -2.83
CA ARG A 101 4.54 -4.70 -3.07
C ARG A 101 3.05 -4.54 -2.77
N PHE A 102 2.25 -5.49 -3.22
CA PHE A 102 0.88 -5.66 -2.74
C PHE A 102 0.88 -6.05 -1.26
N GLY A 103 0.04 -5.41 -0.46
CA GLY A 103 -0.19 -5.78 0.93
C GLY A 103 -1.15 -6.97 1.05
N GLY A 104 -1.08 -7.76 2.13
CA GLY A 104 -1.98 -8.90 2.38
C GLY A 104 -3.47 -8.52 2.40
N GLY A 105 -3.80 -7.29 2.76
CA GLY A 105 -5.18 -6.78 2.72
C GLY A 105 -5.59 -6.13 1.39
N PHE A 106 -4.78 -6.20 0.33
CA PHE A 106 -5.06 -5.59 -0.97
C PHE A 106 -6.39 -6.06 -1.61
N PRO A 107 -6.88 -7.30 -1.40
CA PRO A 107 -8.20 -7.71 -1.90
C PRO A 107 -9.33 -6.74 -1.57
N LEU A 108 -9.28 -6.15 -0.38
CA LEU A 108 -10.26 -5.13 0.02
C LEU A 108 -10.15 -3.87 -0.84
N SER A 109 -8.93 -3.43 -1.15
CA SER A 109 -8.68 -2.30 -2.05
C SER A 109 -9.12 -2.59 -3.48
N TYR A 110 -8.89 -3.81 -3.95
CA TYR A 110 -9.38 -4.28 -5.24
C TYR A 110 -10.92 -4.19 -5.33
N LEU A 111 -11.62 -4.72 -4.32
CA LEU A 111 -13.09 -4.66 -4.25
C LEU A 111 -13.61 -3.22 -4.11
N ALA A 112 -12.82 -2.31 -3.53
CA ALA A 112 -13.13 -0.89 -3.44
C ALA A 112 -12.86 -0.11 -4.75
N GLY A 113 -12.49 -0.81 -5.84
CA GLY A 113 -12.28 -0.24 -7.17
C GLY A 113 -10.81 -0.05 -7.57
N GLY A 114 -9.85 -0.42 -6.70
CA GLY A 114 -8.42 -0.34 -6.99
C GLY A 114 -7.93 -1.53 -7.81
N ASN A 115 -8.32 -1.63 -9.08
CA ASN A 115 -7.89 -2.73 -9.94
C ASN A 115 -6.45 -2.53 -10.46
N TYR A 116 -5.49 -2.45 -9.51
CA TYR A 116 -4.07 -2.26 -9.80
C TYR A 116 -3.47 -3.36 -10.68
N PRO A 117 -3.82 -4.66 -10.51
CA PRO A 117 -3.33 -5.70 -11.39
C PRO A 117 -3.70 -5.44 -12.86
N LYS A 118 -4.95 -5.05 -13.13
CA LYS A 118 -5.39 -4.68 -14.48
C LYS A 118 -4.59 -3.49 -15.02
N TRP A 119 -4.42 -2.43 -14.22
CA TRP A 119 -3.70 -1.23 -14.65
C TRP A 119 -2.22 -1.51 -14.90
N ILE A 120 -1.59 -2.40 -14.11
CA ILE A 120 -0.22 -2.86 -14.35
C ILE A 120 -0.14 -3.58 -15.69
N ILE A 121 -1.07 -4.52 -15.96
CA ILE A 121 -1.10 -5.25 -17.23
C ILE A 121 -1.28 -4.27 -18.39
N GLU A 122 -2.24 -3.37 -18.31
CA GLU A 122 -2.52 -2.39 -19.37
C GLU A 122 -1.35 -1.43 -19.62
N GLU A 123 -0.70 -0.96 -18.57
CA GLU A 123 0.32 0.08 -18.66
C GLU A 123 1.73 -0.48 -18.91
N TYR A 124 2.06 -1.63 -18.32
CA TYR A 124 3.43 -2.16 -18.35
C TYR A 124 3.61 -3.36 -19.28
N LEU A 125 2.56 -4.12 -19.56
CA LEU A 125 2.65 -5.36 -20.33
C LEU A 125 2.05 -5.23 -21.73
N LEU A 126 0.93 -4.52 -21.90
CA LEU A 126 0.28 -4.42 -23.22
C LEU A 126 0.94 -3.39 -24.14
N ASN A 127 1.82 -2.54 -23.64
CA ASN A 127 2.59 -1.58 -24.45
C ASN A 127 3.92 -2.14 -24.96
N ASP A 128 4.32 -3.33 -24.54
CA ASP A 128 5.50 -4.04 -25.03
C ASP A 128 5.06 -5.16 -26.00
N GLU A 129 5.79 -5.33 -27.12
CA GLU A 129 5.61 -6.49 -27.99
C GLU A 129 6.15 -7.75 -27.28
N TRP A 130 5.24 -8.49 -26.64
CA TRP A 130 5.59 -9.71 -25.92
C TRP A 130 5.37 -10.94 -26.82
N GLU A 131 6.43 -11.63 -27.12
CA GLU A 131 6.38 -12.97 -27.71
C GLU A 131 6.47 -14.02 -26.60
N ASN A 132 5.38 -14.80 -26.38
CA ASN A 132 5.32 -16.01 -25.57
C ASN A 132 5.76 -15.88 -24.10
N ASN A 133 5.09 -15.06 -23.31
CA ASN A 133 5.39 -14.96 -21.90
C ASN A 133 4.29 -15.54 -21.01
N LEU A 134 4.73 -16.31 -20.00
CA LEU A 134 3.89 -16.85 -18.95
C LEU A 134 3.68 -15.79 -17.87
N LEU A 135 2.44 -15.40 -17.59
CA LEU A 135 2.10 -14.54 -16.45
C LEU A 135 1.71 -15.42 -15.26
N MET A 136 2.46 -15.31 -14.17
CA MET A 136 2.08 -15.94 -12.90
C MET A 136 1.54 -14.87 -11.96
N LEU A 137 0.27 -15.00 -11.57
CA LEU A 137 -0.34 -14.22 -10.50
C LEU A 137 -0.40 -15.11 -9.25
N ARG A 138 0.35 -14.76 -8.21
CA ARG A 138 0.29 -15.45 -6.94
C ARG A 138 -0.68 -14.73 -6.00
N TYR A 139 -1.75 -15.43 -5.65
CA TYR A 139 -2.75 -14.98 -4.71
C TYR A 139 -3.12 -16.17 -3.81
N ASP A 140 -2.54 -16.27 -2.63
CA ASP A 140 -2.62 -17.39 -1.66
C ASP A 140 -2.55 -18.81 -2.25
N ASP A 141 -3.03 -18.97 -3.52
CA ASP A 141 -2.87 -20.13 -4.38
C ASP A 141 -2.20 -19.71 -5.70
N GLU A 142 -1.34 -20.57 -6.26
CA GLU A 142 -0.67 -20.32 -7.54
C GLU A 142 -1.62 -20.64 -8.71
N ILE A 143 -1.99 -19.61 -9.46
CA ILE A 143 -2.77 -19.78 -10.71
C ILE A 143 -1.81 -19.62 -11.89
N LEU A 144 -1.60 -20.70 -12.62
CA LEU A 144 -0.88 -20.72 -13.89
C LEU A 144 -1.87 -20.48 -15.03
N ILE A 145 -1.68 -19.38 -15.76
CA ILE A 145 -2.45 -19.09 -16.99
C ILE A 145 -1.55 -19.43 -18.17
N HIS A 146 -1.90 -20.46 -18.91
CA HIS A 146 -1.28 -20.77 -20.21
C HIS A 146 -2.02 -20.01 -21.30
N ASN A 147 -1.30 -19.20 -22.07
CA ASN A 147 -1.80 -18.71 -23.36
C ASN A 147 -1.40 -19.75 -24.41
N ASP A 148 -2.41 -20.48 -24.89
CA ASP A 148 -2.30 -21.28 -26.10
C ASP A 148 -2.29 -20.39 -27.35
#